data_a56c9488f5540d43088e424bbfbe6cb3
#
_entry.id   a56c9488f5540d43088e424bbfbe6cb3
#
_cell.length_a   1.000
_cell.length_b   1.000
_cell.length_c   1.000
_cell.angle_alpha   90.00
_cell.angle_beta   90.00
_cell.angle_gamma   90.00
#
_symmetry.space_group_name_H-M   'P 1'
#
loop_
_entity.id
_entity.type
_entity.pdbx_description
1 polymer ?
#
loop_
_entity_poly.entity_id
_entity_poly.type
_entity_poly.pdbx_seq_one_letter_code
_entity_poly.pdbx_strand_id
1 'polypeptide(L)'
;MSPIVVADDDAVGRELVSRVLEKAGHRTVTAPDGARAWELIQREKPPLAVLDWDMPHLTGLDVLRRVKLTVDRTPPYVLLLTSRTEVRDRVRGLTVGADDYLTKPFEPAELVARVEVGLRVVQLQRSLSTRVTELEDALAHVNRLERLLPICGRCKRIQSGDHWHDLENFLASSAGVRFSHGACPGCAEQWLDEDGFKAHGG
;
A
#
# COMPACT_ATOMS: atom_id res chain seq x y z
N MET A 1 17.09 -14.01 -1.40
CA MET A 1 15.79 -14.30 -0.75
C MET A 1 15.79 -13.68 0.64
N SER A 2 14.75 -12.96 1.02
CA SER A 2 14.62 -12.42 2.38
C SER A 2 14.42 -13.57 3.37
N PRO A 3 14.99 -13.50 4.58
CA PRO A 3 14.89 -14.59 5.56
C PRO A 3 13.48 -14.70 6.13
N ILE A 4 13.16 -15.86 6.70
CA ILE A 4 12.00 -16.08 7.57
C ILE A 4 12.45 -15.77 9.01
N VAL A 5 11.67 -14.96 9.73
CA VAL A 5 11.90 -14.73 11.16
C VAL A 5 11.26 -15.87 11.94
N VAL A 6 12.03 -16.49 12.83
CA VAL A 6 11.57 -17.56 13.74
C VAL A 6 11.77 -17.08 15.17
N ALA A 7 10.71 -16.96 15.94
CA ALA A 7 10.76 -16.55 17.34
C ALA A 7 10.09 -17.58 18.25
N ASP A 8 10.79 -17.98 19.29
CA ASP A 8 10.36 -18.92 20.31
C ASP A 8 11.29 -18.74 21.50
N ASP A 9 10.78 -18.68 22.72
CA ASP A 9 11.60 -18.55 23.93
C ASP A 9 12.32 -19.85 24.29
N ASP A 10 11.75 -21.01 23.91
CA ASP A 10 12.44 -22.29 24.02
C ASP A 10 13.52 -22.43 22.93
N ALA A 11 14.77 -22.50 23.36
CA ALA A 11 15.92 -22.63 22.47
C ALA A 11 15.87 -23.89 21.60
N VAL A 12 15.32 -25.00 22.13
CA VAL A 12 15.23 -26.27 21.40
C VAL A 12 14.15 -26.20 20.34
N GLY A 13 12.97 -25.68 20.68
CA GLY A 13 11.88 -25.46 19.76
C GLY A 13 12.27 -24.51 18.62
N ARG A 14 12.92 -23.40 18.95
CA ARG A 14 13.43 -22.40 18.00
C ARG A 14 14.41 -23.00 17.01
N GLU A 15 15.39 -23.78 17.51
CA GLU A 15 16.38 -24.46 16.67
C GLU A 15 15.72 -25.51 15.79
N LEU A 16 14.76 -26.28 16.31
CA LEU A 16 14.03 -27.29 15.54
C LEU A 16 13.29 -26.63 14.35
N VAL A 17 12.52 -25.58 14.60
CA VAL A 17 11.81 -24.84 13.56
C VAL A 17 12.78 -24.32 12.50
N SER A 18 13.87 -23.67 12.94
CA SER A 18 14.89 -23.13 12.03
C SER A 18 15.48 -24.22 11.14
N ARG A 19 15.93 -25.34 11.71
CA ARG A 19 16.51 -26.48 10.96
C ARG A 19 15.54 -27.13 9.98
N VAL A 20 14.26 -27.25 10.36
CA VAL A 20 13.22 -27.78 9.46
C VAL A 20 13.08 -26.89 8.25
N LEU A 21 12.99 -25.58 8.44
CA LEU A 21 12.84 -24.60 7.36
C LEU A 21 14.12 -24.51 6.50
N GLU A 22 15.29 -24.57 7.10
CA GLU A 22 16.57 -24.57 6.37
C GLU A 22 16.75 -25.81 5.49
N LYS A 23 16.35 -27.00 5.99
CA LYS A 23 16.32 -28.23 5.17
C LYS A 23 15.33 -28.12 4.00
N ALA A 24 14.27 -27.35 4.13
CA ALA A 24 13.33 -27.05 3.05
C ALA A 24 13.83 -25.93 2.09
N GLY A 25 15.07 -25.43 2.30
CA GLY A 25 15.69 -24.45 1.42
C GLY A 25 15.40 -22.97 1.78
N HIS A 26 14.82 -22.72 2.95
CA HIS A 26 14.55 -21.36 3.42
C HIS A 26 15.69 -20.83 4.29
N ARG A 27 16.04 -19.57 4.12
CA ARG A 27 16.94 -18.88 5.05
C ARG A 27 16.15 -18.41 6.27
N THR A 28 16.67 -18.64 7.46
CA THR A 28 16.05 -18.21 8.72
C THR A 28 16.89 -17.20 9.48
N VAL A 29 16.25 -16.39 10.31
CA VAL A 29 16.86 -15.60 11.38
C VAL A 29 16.04 -15.80 12.64
N THR A 30 16.69 -15.99 13.77
CA THR A 30 16.04 -16.42 15.01
C THR A 30 15.99 -15.32 16.06
N ALA A 31 14.96 -15.33 16.89
CA ALA A 31 14.76 -14.44 18.02
C ALA A 31 14.37 -15.23 19.27
N PRO A 32 14.95 -14.95 20.45
CA PRO A 32 14.63 -15.65 21.69
C PRO A 32 13.37 -15.08 22.40
N ASP A 33 12.82 -13.99 21.93
CA ASP A 33 11.67 -13.32 22.51
C ASP A 33 10.96 -12.42 21.48
N GLY A 34 9.77 -11.93 21.86
CA GLY A 34 8.94 -11.11 20.98
C GLY A 34 9.52 -9.71 20.71
N ALA A 35 10.31 -9.13 21.63
CA ALA A 35 10.93 -7.83 21.41
C ALA A 35 12.00 -7.93 20.31
N ARG A 36 12.84 -8.95 20.41
CA ARG A 36 13.84 -9.23 19.38
C ARG A 36 13.22 -9.62 18.04
N ALA A 37 12.12 -10.40 18.09
CA ALA A 37 11.36 -10.73 16.88
C ALA A 37 10.88 -9.49 16.16
N TRP A 38 10.32 -8.53 16.89
CA TRP A 38 9.85 -7.26 16.35
C TRP A 38 10.98 -6.46 15.69
N GLU A 39 12.13 -6.32 16.35
CA GLU A 39 13.32 -5.66 15.78
C GLU A 39 13.77 -6.31 14.46
N LEU A 40 13.81 -7.65 14.44
CA LEU A 40 14.18 -8.41 13.25
C LEU A 40 13.19 -8.21 12.12
N ILE A 41 11.89 -8.21 12.40
CA ILE A 41 10.83 -7.97 11.41
C ILE A 41 11.00 -6.58 10.78
N GLN A 42 11.27 -5.55 11.58
CA GLN A 42 11.47 -4.20 11.07
C GLN A 42 12.74 -4.08 10.21
N ARG A 43 13.83 -4.71 10.62
CA ARG A 43 15.12 -4.63 9.95
C ARG A 43 15.18 -5.45 8.67
N GLU A 44 14.77 -6.72 8.75
CA GLU A 44 14.93 -7.69 7.65
C GLU A 44 13.77 -7.62 6.64
N LYS A 45 12.63 -7.02 7.02
CA LYS A 45 11.38 -6.99 6.22
C LYS A 45 11.05 -8.37 5.62
N PRO A 46 10.93 -9.39 6.48
CA PRO A 46 10.74 -10.76 6.03
C PRO A 46 9.41 -10.93 5.30
N PRO A 47 9.29 -11.87 4.37
CA PRO A 47 8.01 -12.23 3.79
C PRO A 47 7.11 -12.99 4.77
N LEU A 48 7.71 -13.70 5.74
CA LEU A 48 7.01 -14.54 6.68
C LEU A 48 7.71 -14.55 8.04
N ALA A 49 6.92 -14.57 9.11
CA ALA A 49 7.36 -14.75 10.48
C ALA A 49 6.64 -15.93 11.12
N VAL A 50 7.40 -16.83 11.74
CA VAL A 50 6.91 -17.92 12.59
C VAL A 50 7.15 -17.50 14.03
N LEU A 51 6.08 -17.29 14.79
CA LEU A 51 6.16 -16.74 16.14
C LEU A 51 5.50 -17.69 17.15
N ASP A 52 6.19 -18.00 18.21
CA ASP A 52 5.53 -18.65 19.34
C ASP A 52 4.52 -17.69 19.98
N TRP A 53 3.44 -18.26 20.48
CA TRP A 53 2.38 -17.49 21.11
C TRP A 53 2.83 -16.88 22.44
N ASP A 54 3.42 -17.70 23.28
CA ASP A 54 3.82 -17.33 24.64
C ASP A 54 5.34 -17.07 24.69
N MET A 55 5.72 -15.79 24.61
CA MET A 55 7.12 -15.35 24.71
C MET A 55 7.26 -14.25 25.77
N PRO A 56 8.43 -14.11 26.42
CA PRO A 56 8.70 -13.03 27.34
C PRO A 56 8.73 -11.66 26.60
N HIS A 57 8.52 -10.60 27.36
CA HIS A 57 8.46 -9.20 26.93
C HIS A 57 7.27 -8.89 26.02
N LEU A 58 7.20 -9.47 24.84
CA LEU A 58 6.09 -9.36 23.91
C LEU A 58 5.64 -10.75 23.48
N THR A 59 4.36 -11.02 23.64
CA THR A 59 3.77 -12.26 23.13
C THR A 59 3.74 -12.24 21.59
N GLY A 60 3.62 -13.42 20.96
CA GLY A 60 3.45 -13.51 19.52
C GLY A 60 2.26 -12.68 19.00
N LEU A 61 1.18 -12.60 19.80
CA LEU A 61 0.03 -11.74 19.50
C LEU A 61 0.36 -10.25 19.55
N ASP A 62 1.23 -9.81 20.48
CA ASP A 62 1.62 -8.41 20.58
C ASP A 62 2.51 -8.01 19.41
N VAL A 63 3.42 -8.90 18.99
CA VAL A 63 4.22 -8.73 17.78
C VAL A 63 3.30 -8.64 16.56
N LEU A 64 2.34 -9.55 16.41
CA LEU A 64 1.35 -9.56 15.34
C LEU A 64 0.58 -8.24 15.27
N ARG A 65 0.06 -7.75 16.40
CA ARG A 65 -0.66 -6.47 16.46
C ARG A 65 0.22 -5.31 15.95
N ARG A 66 1.48 -5.26 16.36
CA ARG A 66 2.42 -4.25 15.88
C ARG A 66 2.66 -4.36 14.39
N VAL A 67 2.81 -5.57 13.88
CA VAL A 67 2.92 -5.84 12.44
C VAL A 67 1.71 -5.30 11.69
N LYS A 68 0.49 -5.57 12.14
CA LYS A 68 -0.73 -5.11 11.45
C LYS A 68 -0.98 -3.60 11.56
N LEU A 69 -0.48 -2.93 12.62
CA LEU A 69 -0.66 -1.49 12.83
C LEU A 69 0.39 -0.62 12.12
N THR A 70 1.59 -1.14 11.90
CA THR A 70 2.75 -0.32 11.49
C THR A 70 3.08 -0.43 10.01
N VAL A 71 2.40 -1.31 9.29
CA VAL A 71 2.96 -1.81 8.05
C VAL A 71 2.47 -1.14 6.81
N ASP A 72 3.50 -0.91 5.98
CA ASP A 72 3.49 -0.78 4.53
C ASP A 72 2.49 -1.71 3.81
N ARG A 73 2.26 -1.48 2.53
CA ARG A 73 1.29 -2.16 1.66
C ARG A 73 1.30 -3.70 1.69
N THR A 74 2.36 -4.35 2.18
CA THR A 74 2.47 -5.81 2.25
C THR A 74 3.13 -6.28 3.54
N PRO A 75 2.34 -6.51 4.63
CA PRO A 75 2.84 -7.07 5.86
C PRO A 75 3.38 -8.50 5.67
N PRO A 76 4.33 -8.95 6.52
CA PRO A 76 4.72 -10.34 6.55
C PRO A 76 3.54 -11.23 6.90
N TYR A 77 3.49 -12.42 6.29
CA TYR A 77 2.59 -13.47 6.72
C TYR A 77 3.02 -13.96 8.09
N VAL A 78 2.11 -14.01 9.05
CA VAL A 78 2.41 -14.42 10.43
C VAL A 78 1.77 -15.77 10.71
N LEU A 79 2.61 -16.79 10.91
CA LEU A 79 2.26 -18.12 11.40
C LEU A 79 2.51 -18.16 12.91
N LEU A 80 1.46 -18.35 13.71
CA LEU A 80 1.59 -18.52 15.15
C LEU A 80 1.78 -20.00 15.51
N LEU A 81 2.78 -20.28 16.34
CA LEU A 81 2.93 -21.58 17.00
C LEU A 81 2.25 -21.50 18.37
N THR A 82 1.52 -22.51 18.75
CA THR A 82 0.81 -22.52 20.02
C THR A 82 0.66 -23.90 20.65
N SER A 83 0.87 -24.01 21.94
CA SER A 83 0.51 -25.20 22.74
C SER A 83 -0.99 -25.22 23.12
N ARG A 84 -1.71 -24.12 22.85
CA ARG A 84 -3.11 -23.95 23.25
C ARG A 84 -4.03 -24.66 22.24
N THR A 85 -4.71 -25.68 22.70
CA THR A 85 -5.62 -26.49 21.88
C THR A 85 -7.06 -25.97 21.89
N GLU A 86 -7.38 -25.03 22.78
CA GLU A 86 -8.76 -24.53 22.94
C GLU A 86 -9.21 -23.72 21.71
N VAL A 87 -10.44 -23.98 21.27
CA VAL A 87 -11.06 -23.27 20.15
C VAL A 87 -11.09 -21.76 20.37
N ARG A 88 -11.28 -21.31 21.61
CA ARG A 88 -11.32 -19.89 21.99
C ARG A 88 -10.00 -19.17 21.69
N ASP A 89 -8.86 -19.80 21.97
CA ASP A 89 -7.55 -19.20 21.73
C ASP A 89 -7.26 -19.12 20.23
N ARG A 90 -7.64 -20.14 19.46
CA ARG A 90 -7.54 -20.13 18.00
C ARG A 90 -8.37 -19.04 17.36
N VAL A 91 -9.63 -18.88 17.80
CA VAL A 91 -10.51 -17.79 17.34
C VAL A 91 -9.89 -16.43 17.69
N ARG A 92 -9.33 -16.28 18.89
CA ARG A 92 -8.66 -15.04 19.31
C ARG A 92 -7.45 -14.70 18.43
N GLY A 93 -6.62 -15.68 18.09
CA GLY A 93 -5.47 -15.48 17.17
C GLY A 93 -5.92 -15.01 15.79
N LEU A 94 -6.91 -15.65 15.20
CA LEU A 94 -7.48 -15.28 13.91
C LEU A 94 -8.17 -13.90 13.94
N THR A 95 -8.90 -13.60 15.01
CA THR A 95 -9.58 -12.30 15.19
C THR A 95 -8.58 -11.14 15.32
N VAL A 96 -7.40 -11.39 15.90
CA VAL A 96 -6.30 -10.40 15.96
C VAL A 96 -5.59 -10.23 14.61
N GLY A 97 -5.84 -11.12 13.64
CA GLY A 97 -5.34 -11.02 12.28
C GLY A 97 -4.11 -11.90 11.99
N ALA A 98 -3.91 -12.98 12.75
CA ALA A 98 -2.95 -14.02 12.35
C ALA A 98 -3.38 -14.61 11.01
N ASP A 99 -2.41 -14.82 10.13
CA ASP A 99 -2.68 -15.38 8.82
C ASP A 99 -2.86 -16.91 8.89
N ASP A 100 -2.17 -17.58 9.83
CA ASP A 100 -2.35 -18.99 10.14
C ASP A 100 -1.84 -19.32 11.55
N TYR A 101 -2.11 -20.53 12.04
CA TYR A 101 -1.58 -21.06 13.28
C TYR A 101 -1.26 -22.54 13.15
N LEU A 102 -0.31 -23.02 13.99
CA LEU A 102 0.10 -24.40 14.06
C LEU A 102 0.23 -24.82 15.53
N THR A 103 -0.43 -25.91 15.92
CA THR A 103 -0.40 -26.41 17.29
C THR A 103 0.81 -27.27 17.56
N LYS A 104 1.46 -27.03 18.71
CA LYS A 104 2.53 -27.88 19.23
C LYS A 104 1.94 -29.07 20.01
N PRO A 105 2.45 -30.32 19.83
CA PRO A 105 3.51 -30.70 18.90
C PRO A 105 2.98 -30.77 17.45
N PHE A 106 3.84 -30.48 16.49
CA PHE A 106 3.50 -30.49 15.06
C PHE A 106 4.48 -31.39 14.27
N GLU A 107 4.02 -31.90 13.15
CA GLU A 107 4.85 -32.61 12.20
C GLU A 107 5.68 -31.63 11.35
N PRO A 108 6.98 -31.89 11.14
CA PRO A 108 7.83 -31.03 10.32
C PRO A 108 7.27 -30.75 8.93
N ALA A 109 6.62 -31.73 8.31
CA ALA A 109 6.00 -31.57 6.99
C ALA A 109 4.81 -30.59 7.02
N GLU A 110 4.06 -30.55 8.12
CA GLU A 110 2.95 -29.58 8.27
C GLU A 110 3.47 -28.14 8.37
N LEU A 111 4.53 -27.93 9.17
CA LEU A 111 5.19 -26.63 9.26
C LEU A 111 5.65 -26.11 7.89
N VAL A 112 6.36 -26.95 7.15
CA VAL A 112 6.86 -26.61 5.81
C VAL A 112 5.70 -26.28 4.87
N ALA A 113 4.67 -27.11 4.82
CA ALA A 113 3.50 -26.88 3.95
C ALA A 113 2.81 -25.55 4.24
N ARG A 114 2.62 -25.18 5.52
CA ARG A 114 2.00 -23.89 5.92
C ARG A 114 2.88 -22.71 5.55
N VAL A 115 4.19 -22.82 5.74
CA VAL A 115 5.16 -21.78 5.35
C VAL A 115 5.14 -21.57 3.84
N GLU A 116 5.12 -22.64 3.04
CA GLU A 116 5.04 -22.52 1.58
C GLU A 116 3.74 -21.85 1.11
N VAL A 117 2.61 -22.20 1.74
CA VAL A 117 1.32 -21.52 1.47
C VAL A 117 1.44 -20.03 1.81
N GLY A 118 1.96 -19.69 2.99
CA GLY A 118 2.15 -18.32 3.41
C GLY A 118 3.05 -17.52 2.46
N LEU A 119 4.16 -18.07 2.04
CA LEU A 119 5.07 -17.44 1.07
C LEU A 119 4.39 -17.21 -0.29
N ARG A 120 3.55 -18.15 -0.74
CA ARG A 120 2.78 -18.00 -1.97
C ARG A 120 1.75 -16.87 -1.85
N VAL A 121 1.05 -16.76 -0.71
CA VAL A 121 0.12 -15.66 -0.44
C VAL A 121 0.83 -14.32 -0.53
N VAL A 122 1.98 -14.17 0.15
CA VAL A 122 2.77 -12.92 0.11
C VAL A 122 3.24 -12.59 -1.30
N GLN A 123 3.67 -13.60 -2.06
CA GLN A 123 4.10 -13.40 -3.45
C GLN A 123 2.95 -12.89 -4.32
N LEU A 124 1.75 -13.46 -4.18
CA LEU A 124 0.56 -13.01 -4.91
C LEU A 124 0.15 -11.58 -4.51
N GLN A 125 0.17 -11.26 -3.21
CA GLN A 125 -0.12 -9.92 -2.71
C GLN A 125 0.86 -8.87 -3.27
N ARG A 126 2.16 -9.18 -3.28
CA ARG A 126 3.19 -8.30 -3.86
C ARG A 126 2.99 -8.10 -5.36
N SER A 127 2.71 -9.18 -6.09
CA SER A 127 2.43 -9.12 -7.53
C SER A 127 1.20 -8.26 -7.81
N LEU A 128 0.12 -8.43 -7.04
CA LEU A 128 -1.08 -7.61 -7.17
C LEU A 128 -0.80 -6.14 -6.88
N SER A 129 -0.09 -5.84 -5.79
CA SER A 129 0.28 -4.45 -5.44
C SER A 129 1.08 -3.78 -6.55
N THR A 130 2.05 -4.49 -7.14
CA THR A 130 2.82 -3.98 -8.28
C THR A 130 1.92 -3.68 -9.47
N ARG A 131 1.00 -4.59 -9.82
CA ARG A 131 0.06 -4.38 -10.93
C ARG A 131 -0.89 -3.20 -10.71
N VAL A 132 -1.37 -3.02 -9.47
CA VAL A 132 -2.20 -1.85 -9.11
C VAL A 132 -1.42 -0.56 -9.34
N THR A 133 -0.17 -0.49 -8.86
CA THR A 133 0.66 0.71 -9.06
C THR A 133 0.94 0.98 -10.54
N GLU A 134 1.28 -0.05 -11.33
CA GLU A 134 1.48 0.07 -12.78
C GLU A 134 0.22 0.62 -13.50
N LEU A 135 -0.97 0.15 -13.10
CA LEU A 135 -2.23 0.63 -13.66
C LEU A 135 -2.55 2.08 -13.23
N GLU A 136 -2.32 2.43 -11.96
CA GLU A 136 -2.49 3.80 -11.46
C GLU A 136 -1.59 4.78 -12.22
N ASP A 137 -0.32 4.41 -12.46
CA ASP A 137 0.64 5.21 -13.21
C ASP A 137 0.22 5.35 -14.68
N ALA A 138 -0.25 4.26 -15.31
CA ALA A 138 -0.74 4.28 -16.67
C ALA A 138 -1.98 5.19 -16.82
N LEU A 139 -2.94 5.09 -15.90
CA LEU A 139 -4.11 5.97 -15.86
C LEU A 139 -3.73 7.43 -15.65
N ALA A 140 -2.78 7.70 -14.75
CA ALA A 140 -2.28 9.06 -14.54
C ALA A 140 -1.61 9.63 -15.79
N HIS A 141 -0.95 8.78 -16.58
CA HIS A 141 -0.35 9.18 -17.87
C HIS A 141 -1.42 9.52 -18.92
N VAL A 142 -2.43 8.65 -19.08
CA VAL A 142 -3.58 8.90 -19.98
C VAL A 142 -4.28 10.20 -19.61
N ASN A 143 -4.65 10.40 -18.34
CA ASN A 143 -5.31 11.62 -17.85
C ASN A 143 -4.47 12.89 -18.09
N ARG A 144 -3.14 12.77 -18.14
CA ARG A 144 -2.25 13.90 -18.45
C ARG A 144 -2.26 14.27 -19.93
N LEU A 145 -2.40 13.28 -20.81
CA LEU A 145 -2.54 13.50 -22.25
C LEU A 145 -3.92 14.05 -22.60
N GLU A 146 -4.98 13.58 -21.95
CA GLU A 146 -6.36 14.08 -22.16
C GLU A 146 -6.57 15.52 -21.68
N ARG A 147 -5.66 16.07 -20.85
CA ARG A 147 -5.68 17.48 -20.45
C ARG A 147 -5.12 18.45 -21.47
N LEU A 148 -4.60 17.97 -22.60
CA LEU A 148 -4.18 18.83 -23.70
C LEU A 148 -5.42 19.20 -24.51
N LEU A 149 -5.94 20.40 -24.27
CA LEU A 149 -7.02 20.96 -25.10
C LEU A 149 -6.41 21.51 -26.40
N PRO A 150 -6.77 20.98 -27.58
CA PRO A 150 -6.33 21.53 -28.84
C PRO A 150 -6.88 22.96 -28.98
N ILE A 151 -5.99 23.93 -29.06
CA ILE A 151 -6.35 25.34 -29.18
C ILE A 151 -5.87 25.90 -30.51
N CYS A 152 -6.72 26.63 -31.20
CA CYS A 152 -6.36 27.33 -32.42
C CYS A 152 -5.28 28.39 -32.12
N GLY A 153 -4.12 28.28 -32.81
CA GLY A 153 -3.01 29.21 -32.63
C GLY A 153 -3.39 30.68 -32.90
N ARG A 154 -4.39 30.92 -33.78
CA ARG A 154 -4.83 32.26 -34.19
C ARG A 154 -5.96 32.82 -33.36
N CYS A 155 -7.11 32.11 -33.30
CA CYS A 155 -8.31 32.66 -32.66
C CYS A 155 -8.55 32.11 -31.22
N LYS A 156 -7.67 31.25 -30.73
CA LYS A 156 -7.70 30.67 -29.36
C LYS A 156 -8.97 29.86 -29.03
N ARG A 157 -9.76 29.47 -30.03
CA ARG A 157 -10.87 28.54 -29.83
C ARG A 157 -10.35 27.15 -29.50
N ILE A 158 -11.10 26.40 -28.69
CA ILE A 158 -10.81 25.05 -28.27
C ILE A 158 -11.56 24.07 -29.16
N GLN A 159 -10.90 23.03 -29.62
CA GLN A 159 -11.51 21.93 -30.36
C GLN A 159 -12.05 20.89 -29.36
N SER A 160 -13.33 20.54 -29.50
CA SER A 160 -13.96 19.44 -28.80
C SER A 160 -14.75 18.58 -29.78
N GLY A 161 -14.27 17.38 -30.02
CA GLY A 161 -14.76 16.57 -31.15
C GLY A 161 -14.53 17.30 -32.48
N ASP A 162 -15.57 17.39 -33.30
CA ASP A 162 -15.51 18.05 -34.61
C ASP A 162 -15.83 19.57 -34.59
N HIS A 163 -16.02 20.14 -33.38
CA HIS A 163 -16.46 21.53 -33.21
C HIS A 163 -15.42 22.40 -32.50
N TRP A 164 -15.39 23.69 -32.93
CA TRP A 164 -14.56 24.71 -32.27
C TRP A 164 -15.40 25.64 -31.44
N HIS A 165 -15.11 25.67 -30.15
CA HIS A 165 -15.80 26.49 -29.13
C HIS A 165 -14.89 27.63 -28.68
N ASP A 166 -15.47 28.76 -28.28
CA ASP A 166 -14.68 29.73 -27.55
C ASP A 166 -14.39 29.24 -26.11
N LEU A 167 -13.30 29.76 -25.54
CA LEU A 167 -12.75 29.27 -24.26
C LEU A 167 -13.77 29.35 -23.11
N GLU A 168 -14.52 30.47 -23.06
CA GLU A 168 -15.44 30.70 -21.94
C GLU A 168 -16.64 29.75 -21.99
N ASN A 169 -17.25 29.60 -23.16
CA ASN A 169 -18.37 28.67 -23.37
C ASN A 169 -17.95 27.22 -23.14
N PHE A 170 -16.74 26.84 -23.57
CA PHE A 170 -16.22 25.51 -23.33
C PHE A 170 -16.03 25.22 -21.83
N LEU A 171 -15.39 26.13 -21.08
CA LEU A 171 -15.16 25.96 -19.65
C LEU A 171 -16.45 26.06 -18.83
N ALA A 172 -17.38 26.92 -19.22
CA ALA A 172 -18.70 27.00 -18.58
C ALA A 172 -19.48 25.70 -18.70
N SER A 173 -19.45 25.07 -19.90
CA SER A 173 -20.19 23.82 -20.15
C SER A 173 -19.47 22.59 -19.60
N SER A 174 -18.11 22.52 -19.66
CA SER A 174 -17.35 21.33 -19.31
C SER A 174 -16.92 21.27 -17.85
N ALA A 175 -16.67 22.44 -17.21
CA ALA A 175 -16.19 22.54 -15.82
C ALA A 175 -17.13 23.28 -14.88
N GLY A 176 -18.28 23.76 -15.35
CA GLY A 176 -19.24 24.53 -14.55
C GLY A 176 -18.69 25.88 -14.05
N VAL A 177 -17.64 26.40 -14.67
CA VAL A 177 -16.99 27.66 -14.30
C VAL A 177 -17.85 28.83 -14.77
N ARG A 178 -18.11 29.82 -13.91
CA ARG A 178 -18.72 31.08 -14.27
C ARG A 178 -17.67 32.19 -14.31
N PHE A 179 -17.68 32.98 -15.37
CA PHE A 179 -16.74 34.08 -15.55
C PHE A 179 -17.40 35.42 -15.10
N SER A 180 -16.59 36.24 -14.44
CA SER A 180 -16.89 37.65 -14.25
C SER A 180 -15.95 38.45 -15.15
N HIS A 181 -16.50 39.35 -15.94
CA HIS A 181 -15.71 40.14 -16.88
C HIS A 181 -15.20 41.42 -16.20
N GLY A 182 -13.92 41.72 -16.43
CA GLY A 182 -13.25 42.91 -15.96
C GLY A 182 -11.99 43.16 -16.80
N ALA A 183 -11.47 44.34 -16.76
CA ALA A 183 -10.18 44.66 -17.38
C ALA A 183 -9.06 44.47 -16.37
N CYS A 184 -7.96 43.82 -16.78
CA CYS A 184 -6.72 43.81 -16.00
C CYS A 184 -6.07 45.23 -16.09
N PRO A 185 -5.20 45.58 -15.14
CA PRO A 185 -4.55 46.91 -15.13
C PRO A 185 -3.95 47.34 -16.47
N GLY A 186 -3.22 46.44 -17.14
CA GLY A 186 -2.61 46.75 -18.43
C GLY A 186 -3.60 46.97 -19.56
N CYS A 187 -4.76 46.23 -19.59
CA CYS A 187 -5.84 46.51 -20.56
C CYS A 187 -6.62 47.76 -20.21
N ALA A 188 -6.79 48.04 -18.93
CA ALA A 188 -7.46 49.27 -18.49
C ALA A 188 -6.67 50.51 -18.88
N GLU A 189 -5.35 50.51 -18.76
CA GLU A 189 -4.46 51.59 -19.21
C GLU A 189 -4.57 51.80 -20.73
N GLN A 190 -4.54 50.73 -21.54
CA GLN A 190 -4.69 50.83 -23.00
C GLN A 190 -6.06 51.36 -23.41
N TRP A 191 -7.16 51.01 -22.71
CA TRP A 191 -8.48 51.56 -22.99
C TRP A 191 -8.60 53.05 -22.67
N LEU A 192 -7.80 53.53 -21.69
CA LEU A 192 -7.75 54.97 -21.36
C LEU A 192 -6.94 55.76 -22.40
N ASP A 193 -5.97 55.11 -23.04
CA ASP A 193 -5.11 55.75 -24.04
C ASP A 193 -5.74 55.74 -25.46
N GLU A 194 -6.46 54.66 -25.83
CA GLU A 194 -7.04 54.50 -27.17
C GLU A 194 -8.40 55.13 -27.36
N ASP A 195 -9.23 55.16 -26.33
CA ASP A 195 -10.55 55.82 -26.36
C ASP A 195 -10.55 56.93 -25.29
N GLY A 196 -10.26 58.13 -25.70
CA GLY A 196 -10.56 59.30 -24.92
C GLY A 196 -12.03 59.23 -24.46
N PHE A 197 -12.25 58.95 -23.15
CA PHE A 197 -13.49 58.68 -22.46
C PHE A 197 -14.70 59.39 -23.05
N LYS A 198 -15.46 58.77 -23.94
CA LYS A 198 -16.84 59.14 -24.25
C LYS A 198 -17.74 58.50 -23.21
N ALA A 199 -17.97 59.25 -22.13
CA ALA A 199 -19.02 58.93 -21.17
C ALA A 199 -20.35 58.90 -21.94
N HIS A 200 -20.89 57.70 -22.16
CA HIS A 200 -22.30 57.56 -22.46
C HIS A 200 -23.06 57.60 -21.13
N GLY A 201 -23.47 58.80 -20.78
CA GLY A 201 -24.54 59.01 -19.84
C GLY A 201 -25.86 58.67 -20.52
N GLY A 202 -26.72 57.89 -19.82
CA GLY A 202 -28.05 57.53 -20.22
C GLY A 202 -28.56 56.44 -19.31
#